data_447234f6847d20ff26119efe7dd91126
#
_entry.id   447234f6847d20ff26119efe7dd91126
#
_cell.length_a   1.000
_cell.length_b   1.000
_cell.length_c   1.000
_cell.angle_alpha   90.00
_cell.angle_beta   90.00
_cell.angle_gamma   90.00
#
_symmetry.space_group_name_H-M   'P 1'
#
loop_
_entity.id
_entity.type
_entity.pdbx_description
1 polymer ?
#
loop_
_entity_poly.entity_id
_entity_poly.type
_entity_poly.pdbx_seq_one_letter_code
_entity_poly.pdbx_strand_id
1 'polypeptide(L)'
;MDFRSRLGLLVAAAALLAAGPVAAQEKPAAPAGVTPAAIAQGDSIFHTKGLCYACHGTNAQGTVGPNLTDAEWLHGDGSLDFIVATVTSGIPAEKAKKGVPMPPKGGSAITEDEVKAVAAYVYSLGHK
;
A
#
# COMPACT_ATOMS: atom_id res chain seq x y z
N MET A 1 -20.34 -60.93 56.01
CA MET A 1 -20.90 -60.50 54.69
C MET A 1 -20.15 -59.25 54.29
N ASP A 2 -19.22 -59.45 53.38
CA ASP A 2 -18.21 -58.46 53.04
C ASP A 2 -18.72 -57.50 51.97
N PHE A 3 -18.80 -56.24 52.32
CA PHE A 3 -19.14 -55.19 51.41
C PHE A 3 -17.83 -54.55 50.88
N ARG A 4 -17.30 -55.07 49.80
CA ARG A 4 -16.08 -54.55 49.18
C ARG A 4 -16.37 -53.33 48.38
N SER A 5 -16.02 -52.19 48.98
CA SER A 5 -15.99 -50.88 48.33
C SER A 5 -14.94 -50.89 47.21
N ARG A 6 -15.39 -50.74 45.98
CA ARG A 6 -14.52 -50.48 44.83
C ARG A 6 -14.40 -48.99 44.66
N LEU A 7 -13.27 -48.48 45.10
CA LEU A 7 -12.85 -47.10 44.85
C LEU A 7 -12.42 -46.95 43.40
N GLY A 8 -13.28 -46.36 42.57
CA GLY A 8 -12.94 -46.03 41.19
C GLY A 8 -12.06 -44.82 41.12
N LEU A 9 -10.85 -44.99 40.65
CA LEU A 9 -9.87 -43.95 40.41
C LEU A 9 -10.23 -43.24 39.10
N LEU A 10 -10.82 -42.02 39.19
CA LEU A 10 -11.03 -41.15 38.02
C LEU A 10 -9.71 -40.48 37.69
N VAL A 11 -9.08 -40.95 36.62
CA VAL A 11 -7.94 -40.26 36.00
C VAL A 11 -8.47 -39.15 35.14
N ALA A 12 -8.38 -37.92 35.62
CA ALA A 12 -8.66 -36.74 34.85
C ALA A 12 -7.47 -36.48 33.91
N ALA A 13 -7.64 -36.77 32.62
CA ALA A 13 -6.68 -36.39 31.59
C ALA A 13 -6.81 -34.89 31.32
N ALA A 14 -5.87 -34.11 31.84
CA ALA A 14 -5.74 -32.70 31.47
C ALA A 14 -5.16 -32.61 30.06
N ALA A 15 -6.00 -32.25 29.08
CA ALA A 15 -5.55 -31.92 27.74
C ALA A 15 -4.87 -30.52 27.77
N LEU A 16 -3.55 -30.51 27.73
CA LEU A 16 -2.78 -29.30 27.47
C LEU A 16 -2.98 -28.90 26.00
N LEU A 17 -3.83 -27.91 25.77
CA LEU A 17 -3.90 -27.20 24.49
C LEU A 17 -2.61 -26.40 24.36
N ALA A 18 -1.63 -26.93 23.62
CA ALA A 18 -0.46 -26.19 23.20
C ALA A 18 -0.92 -25.15 22.18
N ALA A 19 -1.06 -23.90 22.63
CA ALA A 19 -1.17 -22.76 21.74
C ALA A 19 0.18 -22.62 21.02
N GLY A 20 0.25 -23.09 19.78
CA GLY A 20 1.42 -22.86 18.91
C GLY A 20 1.63 -21.35 18.68
N PRO A 21 2.87 -20.92 18.44
CA PRO A 21 3.12 -19.53 18.14
C PRO A 21 2.31 -19.13 16.89
N VAL A 22 1.43 -18.16 17.05
CA VAL A 22 0.80 -17.51 15.92
C VAL A 22 1.93 -16.79 15.19
N ALA A 23 2.36 -17.35 14.06
CA ALA A 23 3.28 -16.67 13.17
C ALA A 23 2.60 -15.39 12.73
N ALA A 24 3.08 -14.25 13.22
CA ALA A 24 2.69 -12.95 12.69
C ALA A 24 3.03 -12.99 11.20
N GLN A 25 2.01 -12.85 10.33
CA GLN A 25 2.21 -12.74 8.90
C GLN A 25 2.94 -11.41 8.67
N GLU A 26 4.25 -11.49 8.46
CA GLU A 26 5.03 -10.32 8.07
C GLU A 26 4.46 -9.78 6.76
N LYS A 27 4.03 -8.52 6.81
CA LYS A 27 3.66 -7.78 5.60
C LYS A 27 4.85 -7.86 4.64
N PRO A 28 4.62 -8.17 3.34
CA PRO A 28 5.69 -8.23 2.37
C PRO A 28 6.54 -6.96 2.45
N ALA A 29 7.87 -7.12 2.42
CA ALA A 29 8.78 -5.99 2.43
C ALA A 29 8.49 -5.06 1.26
N ALA A 30 8.50 -3.75 1.51
CA ALA A 30 8.31 -2.77 0.46
C ALA A 30 9.41 -2.89 -0.60
N PRO A 31 9.12 -2.59 -1.88
CA PRO A 31 10.13 -2.63 -2.94
C PRO A 31 11.34 -1.75 -2.63
N ALA A 32 12.48 -2.11 -3.20
CA ALA A 32 13.67 -1.25 -3.15
C ALA A 32 13.32 0.14 -3.71
N GLY A 33 13.72 1.19 -2.98
CA GLY A 33 13.34 2.57 -3.31
C GLY A 33 12.15 3.12 -2.54
N VAL A 34 11.30 2.28 -1.94
CA VAL A 34 10.25 2.70 -1.01
C VAL A 34 10.80 2.74 0.40
N THR A 35 11.55 3.79 0.70
CA THR A 35 12.14 4.03 2.03
C THR A 35 11.40 5.16 2.75
N PRO A 36 11.46 5.24 4.09
CA PRO A 36 10.87 6.36 4.82
C PRO A 36 11.34 7.73 4.31
N ALA A 37 12.61 7.85 3.94
CA ALA A 37 13.17 9.09 3.40
C ALA A 37 12.59 9.41 2.02
N ALA A 38 12.49 8.44 1.11
CA ALA A 38 11.89 8.62 -0.20
C ALA A 38 10.39 8.96 -0.10
N ILE A 39 9.68 8.33 0.80
CA ILE A 39 8.26 8.63 1.06
C ILE A 39 8.08 10.07 1.55
N ALA A 40 8.88 10.52 2.52
CA ALA A 40 8.80 11.90 3.02
C ALA A 40 9.16 12.93 1.96
N GLN A 41 10.17 12.66 1.14
CA GLN A 41 10.52 13.51 0.01
C GLN A 41 9.39 13.54 -1.04
N GLY A 42 8.83 12.38 -1.36
CA GLY A 42 7.73 12.27 -2.31
C GLY A 42 6.47 12.98 -1.86
N ASP A 43 6.14 12.89 -0.58
CA ASP A 43 5.03 13.64 0.04
C ASP A 43 5.22 15.15 -0.15
N SER A 44 6.40 15.68 0.18
CA SER A 44 6.71 17.09 -0.03
C SER A 44 6.57 17.50 -1.50
N ILE A 45 7.11 16.70 -2.43
CA ILE A 45 7.03 16.99 -3.87
C ILE A 45 5.58 16.92 -4.37
N PHE A 46 4.80 15.94 -3.92
CA PHE A 46 3.39 15.80 -4.27
C PHE A 46 2.58 17.05 -3.96
N HIS A 47 2.84 17.67 -2.80
CA HIS A 47 2.13 18.84 -2.31
C HIS A 47 2.73 20.20 -2.72
N THR A 48 3.87 20.20 -3.38
CA THR A 48 4.55 21.44 -3.78
C THR A 48 4.83 21.43 -5.29
N LYS A 49 6.07 21.35 -5.69
CA LYS A 49 6.51 21.52 -7.07
C LYS A 49 6.03 20.44 -8.06
N GLY A 50 5.62 19.26 -7.56
CA GLY A 50 5.05 18.20 -8.38
C GLY A 50 3.62 18.48 -8.81
N LEU A 51 2.90 19.36 -8.11
CA LEU A 51 1.51 19.75 -8.37
C LEU A 51 0.51 18.59 -8.43
N CYS A 52 0.86 17.43 -7.92
CA CYS A 52 0.05 16.21 -8.02
C CYS A 52 -1.29 16.38 -7.28
N TYR A 53 -1.27 17.07 -6.13
CA TYR A 53 -2.45 17.36 -5.33
C TYR A 53 -3.54 18.12 -6.07
N ALA A 54 -3.18 18.89 -7.11
CA ALA A 54 -4.13 19.68 -7.87
C ALA A 54 -5.20 18.81 -8.57
N CYS A 55 -4.82 17.62 -9.01
CA CYS A 55 -5.73 16.64 -9.62
C CYS A 55 -6.10 15.49 -8.70
N HIS A 56 -5.19 15.05 -7.84
CA HIS A 56 -5.43 13.89 -6.97
C HIS A 56 -5.98 14.26 -5.59
N GLY A 57 -6.07 15.55 -5.28
CA GLY A 57 -6.52 16.06 -3.97
C GLY A 57 -5.38 16.16 -2.96
N THR A 58 -5.54 17.04 -1.97
CA THR A 58 -4.54 17.28 -0.93
C THR A 58 -4.20 16.03 -0.11
N ASN A 59 -5.18 15.16 0.10
CA ASN A 59 -4.98 13.87 0.77
C ASN A 59 -4.89 12.70 -0.22
N ALA A 60 -4.59 12.97 -1.48
CA ALA A 60 -4.56 11.99 -2.58
C ALA A 60 -5.86 11.15 -2.72
N GLN A 61 -6.97 11.66 -2.19
CA GLN A 61 -8.27 11.00 -2.17
C GLN A 61 -8.98 10.98 -3.52
N GLY A 62 -8.41 11.66 -4.50
CA GLY A 62 -9.02 11.86 -5.82
C GLY A 62 -9.95 13.08 -5.86
N THR A 63 -9.88 13.80 -6.97
CA THR A 63 -10.79 14.87 -7.38
C THR A 63 -11.04 14.72 -8.87
N VAL A 64 -10.34 15.47 -9.72
CA VAL A 64 -10.32 15.26 -11.18
C VAL A 64 -9.61 13.96 -11.54
N GLY A 65 -8.48 13.67 -10.87
CA GLY A 65 -7.75 12.42 -10.96
C GLY A 65 -8.28 11.35 -10.01
N PRO A 66 -7.83 10.11 -10.17
CA PRO A 66 -8.27 9.01 -9.32
C PRO A 66 -7.76 9.13 -7.87
N ASN A 67 -8.47 8.43 -6.97
CA ASN A 67 -8.00 8.18 -5.62
C ASN A 67 -6.71 7.33 -5.65
N LEU A 68 -5.71 7.73 -4.90
CA LEU A 68 -4.42 7.04 -4.79
C LEU A 68 -4.22 6.37 -3.43
N THR A 69 -5.24 6.41 -2.56
CA THR A 69 -5.15 5.93 -1.17
C THR A 69 -5.77 4.56 -0.96
N ASP A 70 -6.43 4.02 -1.95
CA ASP A 70 -7.01 2.67 -1.93
C ASP A 70 -6.13 1.67 -2.71
N ALA A 71 -6.51 0.40 -2.67
CA ALA A 71 -5.81 -0.67 -3.38
C ALA A 71 -6.30 -0.86 -4.82
N GLU A 72 -7.24 -0.04 -5.28
CA GLU A 72 -7.78 -0.12 -6.65
C GLU A 72 -6.99 0.78 -7.60
N TRP A 73 -6.43 0.19 -8.63
CA TRP A 73 -5.66 0.89 -9.65
C TRP A 73 -6.44 0.95 -10.95
N LEU A 74 -6.76 2.15 -11.42
CA LEU A 74 -7.47 2.33 -12.70
C LEU A 74 -6.62 1.88 -13.89
N HIS A 75 -5.33 2.03 -13.77
CA HIS A 75 -4.34 1.64 -14.78
C HIS A 75 -3.28 0.80 -14.12
N GLY A 76 -2.87 -0.28 -14.78
CA GLY A 76 -1.80 -1.17 -14.31
C GLY A 76 -2.10 -1.92 -13.02
N ASP A 77 -1.05 -2.32 -12.36
CA ASP A 77 -1.08 -3.22 -11.18
C ASP A 77 -0.72 -2.54 -9.86
N GLY A 78 -0.45 -1.22 -9.88
CA GLY A 78 -0.02 -0.47 -8.71
C GLY A 78 1.41 -0.77 -8.24
N SER A 79 2.20 -1.49 -9.02
CA SER A 79 3.63 -1.70 -8.72
C SER A 79 4.39 -0.37 -8.77
N LEU A 80 5.50 -0.32 -8.02
CA LEU A 80 6.36 0.88 -8.00
C LEU A 80 6.82 1.26 -9.42
N ASP A 81 7.24 0.29 -10.20
CA ASP A 81 7.70 0.51 -11.58
C ASP A 81 6.58 1.06 -12.46
N PHE A 82 5.36 0.55 -12.32
CA PHE A 82 4.21 1.06 -13.03
C PHE A 82 3.89 2.52 -12.64
N ILE A 83 3.96 2.85 -11.35
CA ILE A 83 3.73 4.21 -10.86
C ILE A 83 4.80 5.16 -11.41
N VAL A 84 6.08 4.76 -11.37
CA VAL A 84 7.19 5.55 -11.95
C VAL A 84 6.95 5.80 -13.44
N ALA A 85 6.63 4.76 -14.21
CA ALA A 85 6.34 4.88 -15.64
C ALA A 85 5.14 5.81 -15.91
N THR A 86 4.08 5.68 -15.12
CA THR A 86 2.88 6.51 -15.25
C THR A 86 3.16 7.98 -14.95
N VAL A 87 3.89 8.29 -13.88
CA VAL A 87 4.26 9.68 -13.56
C VAL A 87 5.18 10.25 -14.63
N THR A 88 6.13 9.46 -15.12
CA THR A 88 7.08 9.90 -16.15
C THR A 88 6.39 10.22 -17.47
N SER A 89 5.50 9.35 -17.93
CA SER A 89 4.90 9.42 -19.28
C SER A 89 3.51 10.06 -19.30
N GLY A 90 2.85 10.12 -18.15
CA GLY A 90 1.45 10.52 -18.07
C GLY A 90 0.50 9.45 -18.63
N ILE A 91 -0.79 9.81 -18.70
CA ILE A 91 -1.87 9.03 -19.32
C ILE A 91 -2.52 9.91 -20.38
N PRO A 92 -2.37 9.60 -21.67
CA PRO A 92 -2.97 10.40 -22.72
C PRO A 92 -4.51 10.24 -22.73
N ALA A 93 -5.20 11.23 -23.32
CA ALA A 93 -6.66 11.35 -23.25
C ALA A 93 -7.38 10.09 -23.75
N GLU A 94 -6.90 9.44 -24.80
CA GLU A 94 -7.48 8.22 -25.37
C GLU A 94 -7.36 6.98 -24.46
N LYS A 95 -6.49 7.03 -23.44
CA LYS A 95 -6.30 5.98 -22.45
C LYS A 95 -6.86 6.34 -21.07
N ALA A 96 -7.28 7.58 -20.88
CA ALA A 96 -7.74 8.07 -19.60
C ALA A 96 -9.12 7.53 -19.24
N LYS A 97 -9.21 6.56 -18.34
CA LYS A 97 -10.48 5.90 -17.97
C LYS A 97 -11.50 6.83 -17.32
N LYS A 98 -11.08 7.93 -16.71
CA LYS A 98 -11.95 8.98 -16.18
C LYS A 98 -12.14 10.17 -17.14
N GLY A 99 -11.70 10.06 -18.37
CA GLY A 99 -11.85 11.11 -19.38
C GLY A 99 -10.92 12.32 -19.21
N VAL A 100 -10.11 12.35 -18.17
CA VAL A 100 -9.14 13.43 -17.92
C VAL A 100 -7.74 12.87 -18.06
N PRO A 101 -6.93 13.37 -19.01
CA PRO A 101 -5.56 12.91 -19.17
C PRO A 101 -4.69 13.35 -17.98
N MET A 102 -3.69 12.54 -17.66
CA MET A 102 -2.63 12.93 -16.75
C MET A 102 -1.43 13.38 -17.58
N PRO A 103 -1.01 14.65 -17.49
CA PRO A 103 0.18 15.08 -18.21
C PRO A 103 1.44 14.42 -17.62
N PRO A 104 2.51 14.23 -18.42
CA PRO A 104 3.79 13.78 -17.92
C PRO A 104 4.24 14.61 -16.71
N LYS A 105 4.67 13.92 -15.65
CA LYS A 105 5.12 14.54 -14.39
C LYS A 105 4.09 15.51 -13.77
N GLY A 106 2.80 15.29 -14.01
CA GLY A 106 1.75 16.19 -13.58
C GLY A 106 1.80 17.58 -14.22
N GLY A 107 2.49 17.75 -15.34
CA GLY A 107 2.75 19.05 -15.99
C GLY A 107 3.85 19.86 -15.32
N SER A 108 4.59 19.27 -14.37
CA SER A 108 5.67 19.92 -13.64
C SER A 108 7.05 19.61 -14.23
N ALA A 109 8.07 20.29 -13.72
CA ALA A 109 9.46 20.11 -14.14
C ALA A 109 10.29 19.26 -13.14
N ILE A 110 9.66 18.35 -12.41
CA ILE A 110 10.36 17.47 -11.48
C ILE A 110 11.35 16.55 -12.20
N THR A 111 12.47 16.28 -11.55
CA THR A 111 13.53 15.41 -12.06
C THR A 111 13.12 13.94 -11.99
N GLU A 112 13.89 13.05 -12.62
CA GLU A 112 13.63 11.61 -12.56
C GLU A 112 13.76 11.04 -11.14
N ASP A 113 14.70 11.54 -10.34
CA ASP A 113 14.83 11.13 -8.94
C ASP A 113 13.65 11.62 -8.10
N GLU A 114 13.13 12.77 -8.39
CA GLU A 114 11.91 13.28 -7.77
C GLU A 114 10.66 12.51 -8.20
N VAL A 115 10.60 12.05 -9.42
CA VAL A 115 9.55 11.11 -9.88
C VAL A 115 9.60 9.81 -9.08
N LYS A 116 10.79 9.25 -8.84
CA LYS A 116 10.93 8.04 -8.01
C LYS A 116 10.49 8.29 -6.57
N ALA A 117 10.81 9.43 -6.01
CA ALA A 117 10.37 9.80 -4.66
C ALA A 117 8.84 9.94 -4.59
N VAL A 118 8.21 10.65 -5.53
CA VAL A 118 6.75 10.75 -5.62
C VAL A 118 6.12 9.38 -5.80
N ALA A 119 6.69 8.52 -6.64
CA ALA A 119 6.19 7.16 -6.83
C ALA A 119 6.26 6.33 -5.55
N ALA A 120 7.33 6.46 -4.75
CA ALA A 120 7.45 5.81 -3.45
C ALA A 120 6.37 6.28 -2.46
N TYR A 121 6.07 7.57 -2.44
CA TYR A 121 4.98 8.12 -1.65
C TYR A 121 3.63 7.57 -2.09
N VAL A 122 3.29 7.64 -3.38
CA VAL A 122 2.04 7.13 -3.94
C VAL A 122 1.91 5.62 -3.69
N TYR A 123 2.97 4.84 -3.90
CA TYR A 123 2.99 3.42 -3.57
C TYR A 123 2.61 3.17 -2.12
N SER A 124 3.18 3.94 -1.18
CA SER A 124 2.90 3.79 0.25
C SER A 124 1.44 4.08 0.63
N LEU A 125 0.76 4.95 -0.12
CA LEU A 125 -0.65 5.28 0.10
C LEU A 125 -1.59 4.13 -0.26
N GLY A 126 -1.32 3.42 -1.35
CA GLY A 126 -2.16 2.34 -1.86
C GLY A 126 -1.83 0.95 -1.27
N HIS A 127 -0.71 0.80 -0.54
CA HIS A 127 -0.22 -0.48 -0.02
C HIS A 127 -0.10 -0.47 1.52
N LYS A 128 -1.15 -0.02 2.20
CA LYS A 128 -1.21 0.05 3.68
C LYS A 128 -1.39 -1.32 4.34
#